data_796225221ae7f46bb4ae4c9e5f2af5ae
#
_entry.id   796225221ae7f46bb4ae4c9e5f2af5ae
#
_cell.length_a   1.000
_cell.length_b   1.000
_cell.length_c   1.000
_cell.angle_alpha   90.00
_cell.angle_beta   90.00
_cell.angle_gamma   90.00
#
_symmetry.space_group_name_H-M   'P 1'
#
loop_
_entity.id
_entity.type
_entity.pdbx_description
1 polymer ?
#
loop_
_entity_poly.entity_id
_entity_poly.type
_entity_poly.pdbx_seq_one_letter_code
_entity_poly.pdbx_strand_id
1 'polypeptide(L)'
;SPRSGVEYVLAAIPLGGYVKMLDEREGDVEPHEKQRAFNRQPVGSRFAIAAAGPLFNFIFAVFAYACMYMVGVQGIVPEIGKVEKEGLAYQASLNTGDVILQINDQAVLTWEEASIEMINQGLKTGVIKIQKRDRQQEISEVMLDLSDTKALLDEGSPLEKIGVAPWRLKLEAKLGKFTDNSAAKQQGFEQGDKILSANGEDVLDWAHWVKIVQANPETPIMLQVLRDSEQLSVNLTPAAEQIDGEEIGRIGAYPWINEIEREKRQVTIH
;
A
#
# COMPACT_ATOMS: atom_id res chain seq x y z
N SER A 1 -25.75 -5.77 34.77
CA SER A 1 -25.42 -5.12 36.04
C SER A 1 -26.67 -5.15 36.95
N PRO A 2 -26.59 -5.66 38.18
CA PRO A 2 -27.76 -5.78 39.07
C PRO A 2 -28.41 -4.43 39.44
N ARG A 3 -27.70 -3.33 39.29
CA ARG A 3 -28.17 -1.98 39.64
C ARG A 3 -28.79 -1.19 38.49
N SER A 4 -28.48 -1.52 37.25
CA SER A 4 -28.89 -0.77 36.06
C SER A 4 -29.82 -1.56 35.13
N GLY A 5 -30.01 -2.84 35.36
CA GLY A 5 -30.76 -3.72 34.43
C GLY A 5 -30.09 -3.89 33.05
N VAL A 6 -28.86 -3.39 32.88
CA VAL A 6 -28.13 -3.50 31.61
C VAL A 6 -27.41 -4.85 31.55
N GLU A 7 -27.64 -5.58 30.49
CA GLU A 7 -26.98 -6.84 30.19
C GLU A 7 -25.85 -6.56 29.17
N TYR A 8 -24.63 -7.00 29.49
CA TYR A 8 -23.47 -6.93 28.60
C TYR A 8 -23.20 -8.33 28.07
N VAL A 9 -23.27 -8.48 26.77
CA VAL A 9 -23.06 -9.76 26.08
C VAL A 9 -21.80 -9.66 25.21
N LEU A 10 -20.90 -10.63 25.37
CA LEU A 10 -19.73 -10.80 24.50
C LEU A 10 -20.01 -11.97 23.57
N ALA A 11 -20.13 -11.68 22.25
CA ALA A 11 -20.32 -12.72 21.26
C ALA A 11 -18.99 -13.43 20.95
N ALA A 12 -19.03 -14.76 20.87
CA ALA A 12 -17.86 -15.58 20.53
C ALA A 12 -17.39 -15.36 19.07
N ILE A 13 -18.30 -14.95 18.20
CA ILE A 13 -18.00 -14.59 16.81
C ILE A 13 -18.28 -13.10 16.63
N PRO A 14 -17.25 -12.25 16.41
CA PRO A 14 -17.42 -10.80 16.34
C PRO A 14 -17.91 -10.35 14.95
N LEU A 15 -19.10 -10.77 14.56
CA LEU A 15 -19.74 -10.34 13.28
C LEU A 15 -20.39 -8.95 13.38
N GLY A 16 -20.07 -8.18 14.40
CA GLY A 16 -20.68 -6.89 14.72
C GLY A 16 -21.60 -6.98 15.93
N GLY A 17 -22.05 -5.84 16.40
CA GLY A 17 -22.98 -5.68 17.49
C GLY A 17 -24.19 -4.87 17.06
N TYR A 18 -25.30 -5.08 17.71
CA TYR A 18 -26.48 -4.22 17.57
C TYR A 18 -26.98 -3.82 18.97
N VAL A 19 -27.58 -2.65 19.04
CA VAL A 19 -28.24 -2.19 20.23
C VAL A 19 -29.73 -2.32 20.00
N LYS A 20 -30.41 -3.17 20.80
CA LYS A 20 -31.86 -3.25 20.81
C LYS A 20 -32.38 -2.23 21.80
N MET A 21 -33.18 -1.31 21.31
CA MET A 21 -33.89 -0.33 22.16
C MET A 21 -35.25 -0.86 22.53
N LEU A 22 -35.72 -0.46 23.70
CA LEU A 22 -37.09 -0.72 24.11
C LEU A 22 -38.00 0.23 23.32
N ASP A 23 -38.74 -0.28 22.34
CA ASP A 23 -39.65 0.51 21.50
C ASP A 23 -40.96 -0.27 21.28
N GLU A 24 -42.11 0.37 21.58
CA GLU A 24 -43.45 -0.22 21.40
C GLU A 24 -43.78 -0.55 19.93
N ARG A 25 -42.97 -0.10 18.98
CA ARG A 25 -43.13 -0.39 17.54
C ARG A 25 -42.44 -1.66 17.11
N GLU A 26 -41.47 -2.13 17.91
CA GLU A 26 -40.65 -3.32 17.59
C GLU A 26 -41.08 -4.56 18.39
N GLY A 27 -41.97 -4.40 19.37
CA GLY A 27 -42.50 -5.51 20.17
C GLY A 27 -43.31 -5.05 21.37
N ASP A 28 -43.92 -6.02 22.08
CA ASP A 28 -44.69 -5.76 23.28
C ASP A 28 -43.81 -5.29 24.42
N VAL A 29 -44.14 -4.10 24.98
CA VAL A 29 -43.45 -3.52 26.12
C VAL A 29 -44.33 -3.69 27.37
N GLU A 30 -43.75 -4.22 28.42
CA GLU A 30 -44.47 -4.42 29.67
C GLU A 30 -45.00 -3.08 30.25
N PRO A 31 -46.20 -3.08 30.89
CA PRO A 31 -46.83 -1.82 31.35
C PRO A 31 -45.96 -0.94 32.23
N HIS A 32 -45.09 -1.54 33.04
CA HIS A 32 -44.19 -0.81 33.94
C HIS A 32 -42.96 -0.21 33.24
N GLU A 33 -42.64 -0.67 32.03
CA GLU A 33 -41.50 -0.18 31.26
C GLU A 33 -41.87 0.81 30.14
N LYS A 34 -43.14 0.96 29.83
CA LYS A 34 -43.65 1.86 28.77
C LYS A 34 -43.12 3.29 28.85
N GLN A 35 -42.91 3.80 30.05
CA GLN A 35 -42.37 5.16 30.20
C GLN A 35 -40.91 5.30 29.82
N ARG A 36 -40.18 4.17 29.75
CA ARG A 36 -38.78 4.11 29.36
C ARG A 36 -38.61 3.82 27.88
N ALA A 37 -39.69 3.47 27.17
CA ALA A 37 -39.63 3.16 25.72
C ALA A 37 -39.11 4.36 24.93
N PHE A 38 -38.26 4.09 23.93
CA PHE A 38 -37.60 5.08 23.10
C PHE A 38 -38.59 6.02 22.42
N ASN A 39 -39.70 5.48 21.92
CA ASN A 39 -40.76 6.26 21.26
C ASN A 39 -41.46 7.26 22.18
N ARG A 40 -41.41 7.03 23.49
CA ARG A 40 -41.99 7.93 24.51
C ARG A 40 -41.00 8.95 25.09
N GLN A 41 -39.70 8.83 24.75
CA GLN A 41 -38.72 9.77 25.24
C GLN A 41 -38.83 11.14 24.55
N PRO A 42 -38.46 12.22 25.21
CA PRO A 42 -38.37 13.55 24.62
C PRO A 42 -37.50 13.56 23.37
N VAL A 43 -37.79 14.45 22.41
CA VAL A 43 -37.05 14.54 21.14
C VAL A 43 -35.55 14.66 21.35
N GLY A 44 -35.11 15.46 22.32
CA GLY A 44 -33.70 15.64 22.67
C GLY A 44 -33.02 14.36 23.11
N SER A 45 -33.69 13.52 23.93
CA SER A 45 -33.14 12.22 24.34
C SER A 45 -33.05 11.25 23.17
N ARG A 46 -34.06 11.20 22.31
CA ARG A 46 -34.05 10.37 21.10
C ARG A 46 -32.95 10.77 20.12
N PHE A 47 -32.77 12.09 19.95
CA PHE A 47 -31.68 12.63 19.14
C PHE A 47 -30.31 12.23 19.73
N ALA A 48 -30.11 12.40 21.05
CA ALA A 48 -28.87 12.06 21.73
C ALA A 48 -28.54 10.56 21.57
N ILE A 49 -29.54 9.68 21.73
CA ILE A 49 -29.37 8.23 21.55
C ILE A 49 -28.98 7.90 20.09
N ALA A 50 -29.69 8.48 19.11
CA ALA A 50 -29.39 8.25 17.71
C ALA A 50 -28.01 8.80 17.28
N ALA A 51 -27.62 9.94 17.82
CA ALA A 51 -26.33 10.57 17.54
C ALA A 51 -25.16 9.92 18.28
N ALA A 52 -25.41 9.19 19.37
CA ALA A 52 -24.35 8.59 20.20
C ALA A 52 -23.46 7.62 19.39
N GLY A 53 -24.05 6.76 18.55
CA GLY A 53 -23.31 5.82 17.73
C GLY A 53 -22.28 6.51 16.81
N PRO A 54 -22.72 7.38 15.88
CA PRO A 54 -21.81 8.14 15.03
C PRO A 54 -20.80 8.98 15.82
N LEU A 55 -21.21 9.61 16.93
CA LEU A 55 -20.31 10.42 17.75
C LEU A 55 -19.19 9.59 18.39
N PHE A 56 -19.53 8.44 18.96
CA PHE A 56 -18.52 7.53 19.53
C PHE A 56 -17.58 6.96 18.47
N ASN A 57 -18.08 6.65 17.27
CA ASN A 57 -17.23 6.22 16.16
C ASN A 57 -16.24 7.34 15.76
N PHE A 58 -16.70 8.59 15.72
CA PHE A 58 -15.84 9.74 15.44
C PHE A 58 -14.77 9.93 16.51
N ILE A 59 -15.14 9.88 17.79
CA ILE A 59 -14.21 9.98 18.92
C ILE A 59 -13.19 8.83 18.87
N PHE A 60 -13.65 7.60 18.59
CA PHE A 60 -12.77 6.45 18.45
C PHE A 60 -11.80 6.62 17.28
N ALA A 61 -12.26 7.12 16.13
CA ALA A 61 -11.40 7.38 14.98
C ALA A 61 -10.30 8.38 15.31
N VAL A 62 -10.66 9.52 15.97
CA VAL A 62 -9.66 10.51 16.40
C VAL A 62 -8.64 9.89 17.36
N PHE A 63 -9.10 9.10 18.32
CA PHE A 63 -8.22 8.41 19.27
C PHE A 63 -7.30 7.38 18.55
N ALA A 64 -7.86 6.59 17.65
CA ALA A 64 -7.09 5.60 16.90
C ALA A 64 -6.03 6.26 16.01
N TYR A 65 -6.38 7.35 15.32
CA TYR A 65 -5.40 8.13 14.55
C TYR A 65 -4.32 8.75 15.44
N ALA A 66 -4.69 9.30 16.58
CA ALA A 66 -3.70 9.83 17.53
C ALA A 66 -2.73 8.75 18.01
N CYS A 67 -3.22 7.56 18.34
CA CYS A 67 -2.38 6.41 18.69
C CYS A 67 -1.47 5.99 17.52
N MET A 68 -2.00 5.95 16.30
CA MET A 68 -1.23 5.59 15.11
C MET A 68 -0.08 6.58 14.88
N TYR A 69 -0.33 7.89 14.98
CA TYR A 69 0.72 8.89 14.85
C TYR A 69 1.73 8.88 16.00
N MET A 70 1.33 8.50 17.23
CA MET A 70 2.29 8.31 18.32
C MET A 70 3.22 7.12 18.12
N VAL A 71 2.76 6.04 17.49
CA VAL A 71 3.59 4.88 17.13
C VAL A 71 4.47 5.21 15.92
N GLY A 72 4.02 6.12 15.06
CA GLY A 72 4.66 6.50 13.81
C GLY A 72 4.18 5.67 12.61
N VAL A 73 4.13 6.31 11.47
CA VAL A 73 3.75 5.70 10.19
C VAL A 73 4.99 5.53 9.33
N GLN A 74 5.19 4.33 8.79
CA GLN A 74 6.30 4.08 7.89
C GLN A 74 5.99 4.64 6.51
N GLY A 75 6.93 5.42 5.96
CA GLY A 75 6.88 5.95 4.62
C GLY A 75 8.12 5.57 3.81
N ILE A 76 8.04 5.73 2.51
CA ILE A 76 9.17 5.49 1.59
C ILE A 76 9.87 6.82 1.32
N VAL A 77 11.16 6.87 1.57
CA VAL A 77 12.02 8.03 1.26
C VAL A 77 11.81 8.45 -0.21
N PRO A 78 11.70 9.76 -0.51
CA PRO A 78 11.43 10.24 -1.86
C PRO A 78 12.70 10.24 -2.72
N GLU A 79 13.28 9.04 -2.92
CA GLU A 79 14.42 8.80 -3.81
C GLU A 79 13.94 8.48 -5.22
N ILE A 80 14.50 9.17 -6.20
CA ILE A 80 14.18 8.99 -7.62
C ILE A 80 14.82 7.69 -8.12
N GLY A 81 13.99 6.74 -8.54
CA GLY A 81 14.44 5.45 -9.10
C GLY A 81 14.73 5.52 -10.60
N LYS A 82 13.94 6.29 -11.33
CA LYS A 82 14.09 6.49 -12.77
C LYS A 82 13.61 7.89 -13.15
N VAL A 83 14.32 8.51 -14.07
CA VAL A 83 13.90 9.73 -14.76
C VAL A 83 13.75 9.39 -16.25
N GLU A 84 12.62 9.76 -16.85
CA GLU A 84 12.37 9.58 -18.28
C GLU A 84 13.09 10.65 -19.07
N LYS A 85 13.78 10.26 -20.12
CA LYS A 85 14.39 11.20 -21.08
C LYS A 85 13.24 11.99 -21.72
N GLU A 86 13.40 13.30 -21.83
CA GLU A 86 12.39 14.24 -22.35
C GLU A 86 11.26 14.59 -21.36
N GLY A 87 11.15 13.96 -20.18
CA GLY A 87 10.22 14.34 -19.14
C GLY A 87 10.55 15.68 -18.48
N LEU A 88 9.56 16.29 -17.82
CA LEU A 88 9.75 17.57 -17.11
C LEU A 88 10.84 17.48 -16.03
N ALA A 89 10.92 16.38 -15.35
CA ALA A 89 11.96 16.13 -14.34
C ALA A 89 13.37 16.10 -14.93
N TYR A 90 13.53 15.52 -16.13
CA TYR A 90 14.81 15.52 -16.86
C TYR A 90 15.23 16.94 -17.26
N GLN A 91 14.29 17.72 -17.76
CA GLN A 91 14.52 19.14 -18.13
C GLN A 91 14.89 19.98 -16.91
N ALA A 92 14.33 19.67 -15.74
CA ALA A 92 14.66 20.28 -14.46
C ALA A 92 15.98 19.77 -13.84
N SER A 93 16.75 18.92 -14.54
CA SER A 93 18.00 18.33 -14.02
C SER A 93 17.83 17.46 -12.78
N LEU A 94 16.67 16.82 -12.62
CA LEU A 94 16.49 15.74 -11.66
C LEU A 94 17.11 14.45 -12.23
N ASN A 95 17.79 13.69 -11.39
CA ASN A 95 18.52 12.49 -11.79
C ASN A 95 18.10 11.27 -10.96
N THR A 96 18.32 10.09 -11.52
CA THR A 96 18.16 8.83 -10.81
C THR A 96 19.10 8.77 -9.60
N GLY A 97 18.56 8.52 -8.43
CA GLY A 97 19.26 8.47 -7.14
C GLY A 97 19.23 9.79 -6.36
N ASP A 98 18.66 10.86 -6.91
CA ASP A 98 18.39 12.06 -6.15
C ASP A 98 17.32 11.80 -5.10
N VAL A 99 17.49 12.35 -3.91
CA VAL A 99 16.49 12.35 -2.83
C VAL A 99 15.91 13.75 -2.70
N ILE A 100 14.60 13.87 -2.82
CA ILE A 100 13.91 15.15 -2.66
C ILE A 100 13.83 15.47 -1.16
N LEU A 101 14.32 16.64 -0.77
CA LEU A 101 14.35 17.09 0.63
C LEU A 101 13.26 18.13 0.91
N GLN A 102 13.03 19.04 -0.03
CA GLN A 102 12.05 20.13 0.11
C GLN A 102 11.41 20.45 -1.24
N ILE A 103 10.17 20.89 -1.18
CA ILE A 103 9.43 21.46 -2.31
C ILE A 103 9.01 22.86 -1.88
N ASN A 104 9.51 23.89 -2.57
CA ASN A 104 9.50 25.28 -2.12
C ASN A 104 10.05 25.36 -0.67
N ASP A 105 9.26 25.79 0.29
CA ASP A 105 9.67 25.96 1.68
C ASP A 105 9.20 24.80 2.59
N GLN A 106 8.61 23.74 2.01
CA GLN A 106 8.08 22.60 2.74
C GLN A 106 9.04 21.41 2.66
N ALA A 107 9.54 20.95 3.81
CA ALA A 107 10.29 19.71 3.90
C ALA A 107 9.38 18.51 3.61
N VAL A 108 9.90 17.52 2.88
CA VAL A 108 9.19 16.27 2.56
C VAL A 108 10.08 15.09 2.96
N LEU A 109 9.48 14.13 3.67
CA LEU A 109 10.16 12.94 4.16
C LEU A 109 9.79 11.69 3.36
N THR A 110 8.64 11.72 2.69
CA THR A 110 8.11 10.56 1.95
C THR A 110 7.68 10.95 0.55
N TRP A 111 7.55 9.93 -0.31
CA TRP A 111 6.97 10.10 -1.65
C TRP A 111 5.53 10.58 -1.63
N GLU A 112 4.76 10.20 -0.61
CA GLU A 112 3.37 10.66 -0.46
C GLU A 112 3.32 12.16 -0.21
N GLU A 113 4.10 12.66 0.75
CA GLU A 113 4.22 14.09 1.04
C GLU A 113 4.74 14.86 -0.18
N ALA A 114 5.81 14.34 -0.83
CA ALA A 114 6.36 14.97 -2.01
C ALA A 114 5.35 15.07 -3.15
N SER A 115 4.55 14.01 -3.39
CA SER A 115 3.53 14.01 -4.43
C SER A 115 2.41 15.00 -4.15
N ILE A 116 1.92 15.04 -2.91
CA ILE A 116 0.87 15.98 -2.48
C ILE A 116 1.39 17.43 -2.61
N GLU A 117 2.61 17.69 -2.17
CA GLU A 117 3.16 19.04 -2.20
C GLU A 117 3.45 19.50 -3.64
N MET A 118 3.94 18.63 -4.53
CA MET A 118 4.09 18.93 -5.96
C MET A 118 2.76 19.34 -6.59
N ILE A 119 1.67 18.63 -6.30
CA ILE A 119 0.34 18.98 -6.82
C ILE A 119 -0.10 20.33 -6.26
N ASN A 120 -0.05 20.50 -4.93
CA ASN A 120 -0.50 21.70 -4.24
C ASN A 120 0.23 22.96 -4.73
N GLN A 121 1.54 22.90 -4.86
CA GLN A 121 2.35 24.01 -5.28
C GLN A 121 2.30 24.22 -6.79
N GLY A 122 2.27 23.15 -7.58
CA GLY A 122 2.09 23.21 -9.02
C GLY A 122 0.81 23.95 -9.41
N LEU A 123 -0.30 23.65 -8.72
CA LEU A 123 -1.59 24.34 -8.93
C LEU A 123 -1.56 25.82 -8.53
N LYS A 124 -0.73 26.21 -7.55
CA LYS A 124 -0.65 27.60 -7.06
C LYS A 124 0.27 28.48 -7.91
N THR A 125 1.44 27.97 -8.27
CA THR A 125 2.53 28.79 -8.83
C THR A 125 2.95 28.38 -10.24
N GLY A 126 2.59 27.17 -10.67
CA GLY A 126 3.02 26.60 -11.96
C GLY A 126 4.49 26.21 -12.03
N VAL A 127 5.35 26.81 -11.21
CA VAL A 127 6.77 26.48 -11.13
C VAL A 127 7.11 26.22 -9.67
N ILE A 128 7.78 25.10 -9.39
CA ILE A 128 8.18 24.73 -8.04
C ILE A 128 9.70 24.61 -7.92
N LYS A 129 10.22 25.01 -6.78
CA LYS A 129 11.62 24.83 -6.38
C LYS A 129 11.76 23.52 -5.63
N ILE A 130 12.64 22.66 -6.10
CA ILE A 130 12.94 21.38 -5.45
C ILE A 130 14.37 21.43 -4.92
N GLN A 131 14.53 21.27 -3.60
CA GLN A 131 15.80 21.01 -3.02
C GLN A 131 16.05 19.50 -3.01
N LYS A 132 17.12 19.05 -3.60
CA LYS A 132 17.50 17.66 -3.73
C LYS A 132 18.89 17.39 -3.16
N ARG A 133 19.12 16.14 -2.77
CA ARG A 133 20.42 15.60 -2.41
C ARG A 133 20.78 14.51 -3.40
N ASP A 134 21.92 14.64 -4.05
CA ASP A 134 22.40 13.66 -5.01
C ASP A 134 23.10 12.45 -4.36
N ARG A 135 23.61 11.53 -5.19
CA ARG A 135 24.35 10.34 -4.73
C ARG A 135 25.67 10.68 -4.04
N GLN A 136 26.26 11.83 -4.33
CA GLN A 136 27.47 12.34 -3.72
C GLN A 136 27.20 13.06 -2.41
N GLN A 137 25.93 13.11 -1.97
CA GLN A 137 25.45 13.84 -0.79
C GLN A 137 25.50 15.37 -0.94
N GLU A 138 25.65 15.88 -2.15
CA GLU A 138 25.58 17.32 -2.43
C GLU A 138 24.13 17.78 -2.49
N ILE A 139 23.84 18.90 -1.84
CA ILE A 139 22.51 19.51 -1.83
C ILE A 139 22.48 20.62 -2.87
N SER A 140 21.50 20.56 -3.75
CA SER A 140 21.28 21.57 -4.78
C SER A 140 19.78 21.86 -4.95
N GLU A 141 19.48 22.97 -5.59
CA GLU A 141 18.12 23.38 -5.90
C GLU A 141 17.91 23.37 -7.41
N VAL A 142 16.74 22.90 -7.84
CA VAL A 142 16.31 22.89 -9.24
C VAL A 142 14.90 23.44 -9.34
N MET A 143 14.56 23.98 -10.51
CA MET A 143 13.21 24.49 -10.79
C MET A 143 12.48 23.50 -11.70
N LEU A 144 11.32 23.06 -11.29
CA LEU A 144 10.44 22.19 -12.07
C LEU A 144 9.23 23.00 -12.55
N ASP A 145 9.07 23.08 -13.86
CA ASP A 145 7.95 23.77 -14.49
C ASP A 145 6.75 22.83 -14.60
N LEU A 146 5.69 23.19 -13.90
CA LEU A 146 4.39 22.50 -13.88
C LEU A 146 3.28 23.41 -14.42
N SER A 147 3.60 24.39 -15.27
CA SER A 147 2.63 25.38 -15.77
C SER A 147 1.47 24.74 -16.54
N ASP A 148 1.67 23.57 -17.14
CA ASP A 148 0.59 22.76 -17.73
C ASP A 148 -0.06 21.85 -16.67
N THR A 149 -0.66 22.49 -15.66
CA THR A 149 -1.30 21.81 -14.52
C THR A 149 -2.50 20.95 -14.91
N LYS A 150 -3.13 21.20 -16.07
CA LYS A 150 -4.25 20.36 -16.55
C LYS A 150 -3.80 18.92 -16.76
N ALA A 151 -2.62 18.75 -17.36
CA ALA A 151 -2.04 17.42 -17.55
C ALA A 151 -1.76 16.69 -16.24
N LEU A 152 -1.47 17.40 -15.14
CA LEU A 152 -1.23 16.79 -13.82
C LEU A 152 -2.52 16.29 -13.12
N LEU A 153 -3.67 16.90 -13.45
CA LEU A 153 -4.96 16.57 -12.86
C LEU A 153 -5.73 15.50 -13.63
N ASP A 154 -5.30 15.18 -14.86
CA ASP A 154 -5.88 14.08 -15.63
C ASP A 154 -5.63 12.72 -14.95
N GLU A 155 -6.28 11.65 -15.40
CA GLU A 155 -6.09 10.31 -14.89
C GLU A 155 -4.60 9.88 -14.93
N GLY A 156 -4.12 9.23 -13.87
CA GLY A 156 -2.76 8.72 -13.73
C GLY A 156 -1.96 9.34 -12.57
N SER A 157 -0.77 8.80 -12.34
CA SER A 157 0.12 9.28 -11.28
C SER A 157 0.79 10.61 -11.68
N PRO A 158 0.75 11.66 -10.84
CA PRO A 158 1.47 12.91 -11.09
C PRO A 158 2.97 12.71 -11.33
N LEU A 159 3.57 11.74 -10.66
CA LEU A 159 4.99 11.41 -10.80
C LEU A 159 5.31 10.88 -12.20
N GLU A 160 4.45 10.03 -12.77
CA GLU A 160 4.63 9.50 -14.13
C GLU A 160 4.55 10.63 -15.15
N LYS A 161 3.65 11.59 -14.94
CA LYS A 161 3.47 12.74 -15.84
C LYS A 161 4.67 13.69 -15.87
N ILE A 162 5.37 13.84 -14.76
CA ILE A 162 6.63 14.59 -14.73
C ILE A 162 7.83 13.73 -15.19
N GLY A 163 7.62 12.46 -15.50
CA GLY A 163 8.65 11.53 -15.95
C GLY A 163 9.53 10.99 -14.81
N VAL A 164 8.97 10.85 -13.61
CA VAL A 164 9.67 10.28 -12.44
C VAL A 164 9.01 8.98 -12.00
N ALA A 165 9.80 7.95 -11.80
CA ALA A 165 9.39 6.77 -11.04
C ALA A 165 10.12 6.73 -9.70
N PRO A 166 9.40 6.50 -8.59
CA PRO A 166 10.01 6.24 -7.28
C PRO A 166 11.03 5.11 -7.34
N TRP A 167 12.08 5.24 -6.55
CA TRP A 167 12.97 4.12 -6.38
C TRP A 167 12.19 2.93 -5.82
N ARG A 168 12.37 1.79 -6.46
CA ARG A 168 11.81 0.51 -5.99
C ARG A 168 12.95 -0.45 -5.79
N LEU A 169 12.90 -1.21 -4.71
CA LEU A 169 13.84 -2.30 -4.51
C LEU A 169 13.75 -3.27 -5.70
N LYS A 170 14.81 -3.35 -6.48
CA LYS A 170 14.92 -4.41 -7.50
C LYS A 170 15.18 -5.71 -6.78
N LEU A 171 14.13 -6.48 -6.62
CA LEU A 171 14.23 -7.81 -6.05
C LEU A 171 14.84 -8.74 -7.08
N GLU A 172 15.91 -9.45 -6.73
CA GLU A 172 16.41 -10.54 -7.54
C GLU A 172 15.29 -11.57 -7.76
N ALA A 173 15.32 -12.27 -8.89
CA ALA A 173 14.43 -13.40 -9.16
C ALA A 173 14.82 -14.61 -8.28
N LYS A 174 14.77 -14.43 -6.96
CA LYS A 174 15.14 -15.41 -5.96
C LYS A 174 13.90 -15.79 -5.15
N LEU A 175 13.66 -17.10 -5.02
CA LEU A 175 12.50 -17.62 -4.31
C LEU A 175 12.68 -17.46 -2.79
N GLY A 176 11.69 -16.87 -2.16
CA GLY A 176 11.59 -16.72 -0.71
C GLY A 176 10.67 -17.78 -0.11
N LYS A 177 9.74 -17.33 0.74
CA LYS A 177 8.75 -18.22 1.37
C LYS A 177 7.75 -18.75 0.36
N PHE A 178 7.27 -19.97 0.58
CA PHE A 178 6.22 -20.59 -0.23
C PHE A 178 4.87 -20.51 0.50
N THR A 179 3.79 -20.46 -0.29
CA THR A 179 2.43 -20.66 0.22
C THR A 179 2.18 -22.14 0.50
N ASP A 180 1.14 -22.45 1.28
CA ASP A 180 0.81 -23.85 1.67
C ASP A 180 0.59 -24.76 0.44
N ASN A 181 -0.03 -24.25 -0.63
CA ASN A 181 -0.31 -24.99 -1.86
C ASN A 181 0.60 -24.54 -3.02
N SER A 182 1.86 -24.28 -2.75
CA SER A 182 2.82 -23.80 -3.76
C SER A 182 3.09 -24.86 -4.85
N ALA A 183 2.79 -24.52 -6.11
CA ALA A 183 3.16 -25.34 -7.26
C ALA A 183 4.68 -25.48 -7.38
N ALA A 184 5.45 -24.41 -7.10
CA ALA A 184 6.89 -24.47 -7.10
C ALA A 184 7.43 -25.45 -6.05
N LYS A 185 6.93 -25.38 -4.81
CA LYS A 185 7.35 -26.29 -3.73
C LYS A 185 7.04 -27.74 -4.05
N GLN A 186 5.87 -28.03 -4.62
CA GLN A 186 5.47 -29.38 -5.02
C GLN A 186 6.35 -29.94 -6.15
N GLN A 187 6.94 -29.07 -6.97
CA GLN A 187 7.84 -29.45 -8.07
C GLN A 187 9.33 -29.39 -7.68
N GLY A 188 9.64 -29.35 -6.37
CA GLY A 188 10.98 -29.50 -5.83
C GLY A 188 11.83 -28.22 -5.80
N PHE A 189 11.20 -27.05 -5.94
CA PHE A 189 11.91 -25.78 -5.72
C PHE A 189 12.08 -25.50 -4.22
N GLU A 190 13.18 -24.82 -3.91
CA GLU A 190 13.57 -24.50 -2.54
C GLU A 190 13.70 -23.00 -2.31
N GLN A 191 13.56 -22.62 -1.05
CA GLN A 191 13.81 -21.23 -0.65
C GLN A 191 15.29 -20.90 -0.87
N GLY A 192 15.56 -19.84 -1.59
CA GLY A 192 16.91 -19.45 -1.96
C GLY A 192 17.26 -19.72 -3.43
N ASP A 193 16.48 -20.50 -4.14
CA ASP A 193 16.65 -20.70 -5.58
C ASP A 193 16.60 -19.37 -6.31
N LYS A 194 17.63 -19.06 -7.08
CA LYS A 194 17.69 -17.88 -7.94
C LYS A 194 17.45 -18.29 -9.37
N ILE A 195 16.41 -17.75 -9.97
CA ILE A 195 16.07 -17.98 -11.37
C ILE A 195 17.01 -17.13 -12.22
N LEU A 196 17.81 -17.79 -13.08
CA LEU A 196 18.76 -17.14 -13.98
C LEU A 196 18.13 -16.89 -15.34
N SER A 197 17.48 -17.92 -15.91
CA SER A 197 16.79 -17.80 -17.19
C SER A 197 15.53 -18.65 -17.24
N ALA A 198 14.63 -18.29 -18.14
CA ALA A 198 13.38 -18.97 -18.43
C ALA A 198 13.22 -19.12 -19.94
N ASN A 199 13.02 -20.35 -20.43
CA ASN A 199 12.92 -20.69 -21.87
C ASN A 199 14.10 -20.14 -22.72
N GLY A 200 15.28 -20.01 -22.10
CA GLY A 200 16.50 -19.51 -22.78
C GLY A 200 16.68 -18.00 -22.73
N GLU A 201 15.75 -17.24 -22.15
CA GLU A 201 15.88 -15.80 -21.93
C GLU A 201 16.29 -15.48 -20.49
N ASP A 202 17.21 -14.52 -20.31
CA ASP A 202 17.67 -14.11 -19.00
C ASP A 202 16.55 -13.47 -18.17
N VAL A 203 16.41 -13.87 -16.91
CA VAL A 203 15.45 -13.28 -15.97
C VAL A 203 16.13 -12.14 -15.21
N LEU A 204 15.73 -10.92 -15.51
CA LEU A 204 16.40 -9.70 -15.03
C LEU A 204 16.16 -9.40 -13.54
N ASP A 205 14.93 -9.62 -13.07
CA ASP A 205 14.49 -9.34 -11.71
C ASP A 205 13.19 -10.11 -11.38
N TRP A 206 12.72 -9.97 -10.16
CA TRP A 206 11.48 -10.60 -9.72
C TRP A 206 10.25 -10.16 -10.51
N ALA A 207 10.17 -8.89 -10.90
CA ALA A 207 9.02 -8.38 -11.65
C ALA A 207 8.99 -8.99 -13.07
N HIS A 208 10.15 -9.17 -13.69
CA HIS A 208 10.26 -9.86 -14.96
C HIS A 208 9.86 -11.35 -14.82
N TRP A 209 10.33 -12.01 -13.76
CA TRP A 209 9.96 -13.38 -13.45
C TRP A 209 8.44 -13.55 -13.27
N VAL A 210 7.81 -12.68 -12.51
CA VAL A 210 6.35 -12.70 -12.30
C VAL A 210 5.58 -12.61 -13.63
N LYS A 211 6.00 -11.74 -14.54
CA LYS A 211 5.38 -11.62 -15.88
C LYS A 211 5.46 -12.90 -16.68
N ILE A 212 6.64 -13.56 -16.64
CA ILE A 212 6.83 -14.84 -17.35
C ILE A 212 5.91 -15.91 -16.77
N VAL A 213 5.83 -16.01 -15.43
CA VAL A 213 4.95 -16.96 -14.75
C VAL A 213 3.50 -16.71 -15.09
N GLN A 214 3.03 -15.46 -14.99
CA GLN A 214 1.65 -15.08 -15.26
C GLN A 214 1.21 -15.38 -16.69
N ALA A 215 2.12 -15.21 -17.65
CA ALA A 215 1.85 -15.46 -19.07
C ALA A 215 1.81 -16.95 -19.45
N ASN A 216 2.15 -17.88 -18.54
CA ASN A 216 2.28 -19.31 -18.83
C ASN A 216 1.47 -20.18 -17.84
N PRO A 217 0.13 -19.99 -17.70
CA PRO A 217 -0.69 -20.89 -16.90
C PRO A 217 -0.62 -22.32 -17.48
N GLU A 218 -0.46 -23.32 -16.62
CA GLU A 218 -0.39 -24.75 -16.94
C GLU A 218 0.65 -25.14 -18.02
N THR A 219 1.51 -24.18 -18.40
CA THR A 219 2.52 -24.39 -19.44
C THR A 219 3.89 -24.58 -18.80
N PRO A 220 4.61 -25.68 -19.08
CA PRO A 220 5.95 -25.90 -18.54
C PRO A 220 6.93 -24.83 -19.02
N ILE A 221 7.66 -24.22 -18.09
CA ILE A 221 8.73 -23.26 -18.31
C ILE A 221 10.06 -23.96 -17.99
N MET A 222 10.98 -24.01 -18.94
CA MET A 222 12.33 -24.55 -18.73
C MET A 222 13.19 -23.47 -18.05
N LEU A 223 13.70 -23.75 -16.85
CA LEU A 223 14.46 -22.82 -16.05
C LEU A 223 15.91 -23.24 -15.85
N GLN A 224 16.80 -22.25 -15.85
CA GLN A 224 18.13 -22.36 -15.24
C GLN A 224 18.05 -21.71 -13.86
N VAL A 225 18.35 -22.48 -12.84
CA VAL A 225 18.25 -22.08 -11.43
C VAL A 225 19.62 -22.22 -10.79
N LEU A 226 20.01 -21.23 -9.98
CA LEU A 226 21.18 -21.29 -9.13
C LEU A 226 20.74 -21.67 -7.71
N ARG A 227 21.13 -22.87 -7.26
CA ARG A 227 20.94 -23.40 -5.90
C ARG A 227 22.29 -23.72 -5.30
N ASP A 228 22.62 -23.18 -4.13
CA ASP A 228 23.87 -23.42 -3.40
C ASP A 228 25.14 -23.37 -4.27
N SER A 229 25.17 -22.39 -5.21
CA SER A 229 26.24 -22.19 -6.21
C SER A 229 26.29 -23.20 -7.36
N GLU A 230 25.35 -24.12 -7.45
CA GLU A 230 25.21 -25.05 -8.58
C GLU A 230 24.08 -24.57 -9.51
N GLN A 231 24.33 -24.71 -10.83
CA GLN A 231 23.30 -24.43 -11.83
C GLN A 231 22.54 -25.73 -12.17
N LEU A 232 21.22 -25.62 -12.03
CA LEU A 232 20.30 -26.73 -12.28
C LEU A 232 19.35 -26.35 -13.42
N SER A 233 19.12 -27.31 -14.33
CA SER A 233 18.06 -27.19 -15.35
C SER A 233 16.81 -27.91 -14.82
N VAL A 234 15.73 -27.16 -14.59
CA VAL A 234 14.48 -27.70 -14.04
C VAL A 234 13.31 -27.15 -14.83
N ASN A 235 12.20 -27.89 -14.84
CA ASN A 235 10.95 -27.41 -15.39
C ASN A 235 10.02 -26.98 -14.25
N LEU A 236 9.31 -25.90 -14.47
CA LEU A 236 8.26 -25.41 -13.57
C LEU A 236 6.97 -25.21 -14.36
N THR A 237 5.90 -25.80 -13.90
CA THR A 237 4.56 -25.58 -14.46
C THR A 237 3.75 -24.75 -13.47
N PRO A 238 3.45 -23.48 -13.79
CA PRO A 238 2.59 -22.65 -12.96
C PRO A 238 1.17 -23.20 -12.91
N ALA A 239 0.53 -23.15 -11.75
CA ALA A 239 -0.90 -23.47 -11.63
C ALA A 239 -1.73 -22.33 -12.24
N ALA A 240 -2.84 -22.66 -12.91
CA ALA A 240 -3.79 -21.66 -13.39
C ALA A 240 -4.62 -21.11 -12.24
N GLU A 241 -4.79 -19.79 -12.21
CA GLU A 241 -5.67 -19.08 -11.27
C GLU A 241 -6.45 -17.98 -12.00
N GLN A 242 -7.75 -17.88 -11.72
CA GLN A 242 -8.61 -16.83 -12.28
C GLN A 242 -8.54 -15.58 -11.41
N ILE A 243 -8.07 -14.47 -11.98
CA ILE A 243 -8.02 -13.16 -11.31
C ILE A 243 -8.64 -12.12 -12.25
N ASP A 244 -9.65 -11.41 -11.77
CA ASP A 244 -10.36 -10.35 -12.53
C ASP A 244 -10.90 -10.81 -13.90
N GLY A 245 -11.20 -12.12 -14.03
CA GLY A 245 -11.70 -12.71 -15.27
C GLY A 245 -10.62 -13.16 -16.27
N GLU A 246 -9.35 -12.96 -15.95
CA GLU A 246 -8.22 -13.47 -16.72
C GLU A 246 -7.58 -14.68 -16.04
N GLU A 247 -7.18 -15.66 -16.86
CA GLU A 247 -6.44 -16.83 -16.40
C GLU A 247 -4.94 -16.54 -16.40
N ILE A 248 -4.33 -16.58 -15.22
CA ILE A 248 -2.90 -16.33 -15.06
C ILE A 248 -2.20 -17.49 -14.36
N GLY A 249 -0.91 -17.66 -14.68
CA GLY A 249 -0.05 -18.63 -14.00
C GLY A 249 0.35 -18.18 -12.59
N ARG A 250 0.36 -19.10 -11.63
CA ARG A 250 0.88 -18.89 -10.27
C ARG A 250 1.75 -20.03 -9.79
N ILE A 251 2.79 -19.69 -9.05
CA ILE A 251 3.73 -20.68 -8.47
C ILE A 251 3.66 -20.80 -6.96
N GLY A 252 2.96 -19.87 -6.29
CA GLY A 252 2.81 -19.85 -4.84
C GLY A 252 4.13 -19.58 -4.11
N ALA A 253 4.96 -18.67 -4.60
CA ALA A 253 6.20 -18.25 -3.98
C ALA A 253 6.24 -16.72 -3.81
N TYR A 254 6.83 -16.26 -2.70
CA TYR A 254 7.16 -14.87 -2.46
C TYR A 254 8.61 -14.59 -2.88
N PRO A 255 8.97 -13.33 -3.18
CA PRO A 255 10.36 -12.97 -3.40
C PRO A 255 11.17 -13.13 -2.12
N TRP A 256 12.45 -13.47 -2.28
CA TRP A 256 13.41 -13.34 -1.19
C TRP A 256 13.73 -11.85 -0.99
N ILE A 257 13.54 -11.33 0.21
CA ILE A 257 13.75 -9.92 0.53
C ILE A 257 14.91 -9.80 1.50
N ASN A 258 15.89 -8.99 1.15
CA ASN A 258 16.90 -8.54 2.10
C ASN A 258 16.30 -7.44 2.98
N GLU A 259 15.96 -7.76 4.22
CA GLU A 259 15.33 -6.85 5.16
C GLU A 259 16.18 -5.61 5.45
N ILE A 260 17.51 -5.76 5.46
CA ILE A 260 18.45 -4.64 5.70
C ILE A 260 18.34 -3.56 4.61
N GLU A 261 18.21 -3.96 3.34
CA GLU A 261 18.05 -3.01 2.24
C GLU A 261 16.68 -2.33 2.23
N ARG A 262 15.66 -3.03 2.67
CA ARG A 262 14.31 -2.49 2.83
C ARG A 262 14.26 -1.43 3.93
N GLU A 263 14.84 -1.70 5.09
CA GLU A 263 14.87 -0.79 6.25
C GLU A 263 15.60 0.52 5.97
N LYS A 264 16.69 0.49 5.21
CA LYS A 264 17.47 1.69 4.86
C LYS A 264 16.67 2.75 4.09
N ARG A 265 15.53 2.37 3.49
CA ARG A 265 14.75 3.26 2.63
C ARG A 265 13.33 3.52 3.15
N GLN A 266 13.08 3.10 4.37
CA GLN A 266 11.89 3.46 5.12
C GLN A 266 12.21 4.56 6.12
N VAL A 267 11.27 5.48 6.27
CA VAL A 267 11.31 6.54 7.28
C VAL A 267 10.06 6.42 8.13
N THR A 268 10.21 6.60 9.44
CA THR A 268 9.06 6.65 10.34
C THR A 268 8.69 8.12 10.57
N ILE A 269 7.43 8.45 10.30
CA ILE A 269 6.85 9.78 10.52
C ILE A 269 6.07 9.73 11.82
N HIS A 270 6.31 10.69 12.71
CA HIS A 270 5.63 10.82 14.00
C HIS A 270 4.73 12.05 14.04
#